data_b5dbcf13d6bc5dd631ff1d321b3f5902
#
_entry.id   b5dbcf13d6bc5dd631ff1d321b3f5902
#
_cell.length_a   1.000
_cell.length_b   1.000
_cell.length_c   1.000
_cell.angle_alpha   90.00
_cell.angle_beta   90.00
_cell.angle_gamma   90.00
#
_symmetry.space_group_name_H-M   'P 1'
#
loop_
_entity.id
_entity.type
_entity.pdbx_description
1 polymer ?
#
loop_
_entity_poly.entity_id
_entity_poly.type
_entity_poly.pdbx_seq_one_letter_code
_entity_poly.pdbx_strand_id
1 'polypeptide(L)'
;EISECLVGSEMCIRDSQYTEQALYYARSEHAEKDYSVREVNLCDVVHSAIADNKYLLRQSNMSIQIDDIETKVYTDEKWVRFILNQIIGNAIKYHAEQPILHFGATKTNDKIVLSISDNGIGIPKSDLPRIFEKGFTGQNGRTGKNSTGIGLYLCKRLCDKLGIGLTAYSENRGTTISLIFQMNDFIIGVQG
;
A
#
# COMPACT_ATOMS: atom_id res chain seq x y z
N GLU A 1 -6.94 -21.72 26.73
CA GLU A 1 -5.58 -21.07 26.85
C GLU A 1 -4.97 -20.67 25.50
N ILE A 2 -5.13 -21.47 24.41
CA ILE A 2 -4.59 -21.12 23.08
C ILE A 2 -5.39 -19.95 22.44
N SER A 3 -6.68 -19.85 22.70
CA SER A 3 -7.57 -18.80 22.16
C SER A 3 -7.29 -17.40 22.74
N GLU A 4 -6.94 -17.31 24.02
CA GLU A 4 -6.64 -16.01 24.66
C GLU A 4 -5.29 -15.43 24.22
N CYS A 5 -4.31 -16.29 23.93
CA CYS A 5 -3.01 -15.84 23.43
C CYS A 5 -3.09 -15.30 21.97
N LEU A 6 -3.98 -15.88 21.16
CA LEU A 6 -4.23 -15.42 19.78
C LEU A 6 -4.94 -14.05 19.74
N VAL A 7 -5.94 -13.83 20.58
CA VAL A 7 -6.67 -12.56 20.68
C VAL A 7 -5.74 -11.43 21.15
N GLY A 8 -4.83 -11.72 22.09
CA GLY A 8 -3.83 -10.73 22.55
C GLY A 8 -2.84 -10.33 21.44
N SER A 9 -2.43 -11.29 20.59
CA SER A 9 -1.50 -11.00 19.48
C SER A 9 -2.16 -10.19 18.36
N GLU A 10 -3.42 -10.44 18.02
CA GLU A 10 -4.18 -9.66 17.04
C GLU A 10 -4.41 -8.22 17.49
N MET A 11 -4.74 -8.02 18.77
CA MET A 11 -4.91 -6.69 19.36
C MET A 11 -3.58 -5.91 19.34
N CYS A 12 -2.46 -6.54 19.69
CA CYS A 12 -1.13 -5.91 19.66
C CYS A 12 -0.69 -5.54 18.23
N ILE A 13 -0.95 -6.38 17.23
CA ILE A 13 -0.60 -6.09 15.82
C ILE A 13 -1.46 -4.94 15.31
N ARG A 14 -2.73 -4.91 15.65
CA ARG A 14 -3.66 -3.85 15.25
C ARG A 14 -3.32 -2.51 15.90
N ASP A 15 -2.99 -2.51 17.19
CA ASP A 15 -2.57 -1.31 17.93
C ASP A 15 -1.24 -0.77 17.41
N SER A 16 -0.30 -1.63 17.02
CA SER A 16 0.95 -1.21 16.39
C SER A 16 0.72 -0.54 15.03
N GLN A 17 -0.20 -1.05 14.20
CA GLN A 17 -0.56 -0.43 12.92
C GLN A 17 -1.21 0.95 13.09
N TYR A 18 -2.10 1.13 14.07
CA TYR A 18 -2.69 2.46 14.38
C TYR A 18 -1.66 3.43 14.92
N THR A 19 -0.76 2.97 15.79
CA THR A 19 0.32 3.78 16.35
C THR A 19 1.30 4.20 15.24
N GLU A 20 1.61 3.29 14.33
CA GLU A 20 2.44 3.55 13.17
C GLU A 20 1.78 4.58 12.23
N GLN A 21 0.49 4.43 11.92
CA GLN A 21 -0.27 5.42 11.15
C GLN A 21 -0.27 6.80 11.81
N ALA A 22 -0.47 6.88 13.13
CA ALA A 22 -0.45 8.14 13.89
C ALA A 22 0.94 8.78 13.88
N LEU A 23 2.00 8.00 14.08
CA LEU A 23 3.38 8.46 13.98
C LEU A 23 3.74 8.94 12.57
N TYR A 24 3.30 8.22 11.54
CA TYR A 24 3.50 8.62 10.16
C TYR A 24 2.71 9.88 9.82
N TYR A 25 1.48 10.02 10.32
CA TYR A 25 0.71 11.26 10.16
C TYR A 25 1.44 12.45 10.77
N ALA A 26 1.87 12.35 12.03
CA ALA A 26 2.61 13.39 12.70
C ALA A 26 3.94 13.75 12.00
N ARG A 27 4.68 12.74 11.54
CA ARG A 27 5.92 12.93 10.76
C ARG A 27 5.66 13.50 9.37
N SER A 28 4.55 13.15 8.72
CA SER A 28 4.22 13.66 7.38
C SER A 28 3.91 15.16 7.36
N GLU A 29 3.51 15.75 8.48
CA GLU A 29 3.32 17.21 8.61
C GLU A 29 4.65 17.96 8.74
N HIS A 30 5.69 17.32 9.29
CA HIS A 30 6.99 17.93 9.53
C HIS A 30 8.12 17.36 8.64
N ALA A 31 7.80 16.48 7.70
CA ALA A 31 8.74 15.59 7.01
C ALA A 31 9.54 16.21 5.86
N GLU A 32 9.61 17.55 5.74
CA GLU A 32 10.43 18.18 4.68
C GLU A 32 11.96 17.88 4.80
N LYS A 33 12.40 17.24 5.88
CA LYS A 33 13.81 16.91 6.16
C LYS A 33 14.12 15.41 6.19
N ASP A 34 13.16 14.52 6.00
CA ASP A 34 13.31 13.09 6.34
C ASP A 34 13.21 12.15 5.12
N TYR A 35 13.24 12.69 3.88
CA TYR A 35 13.22 11.85 2.68
C TYR A 35 14.64 11.49 2.23
N SER A 36 14.91 10.17 2.11
CA SER A 36 16.15 9.63 1.54
C SER A 36 15.86 8.98 0.20
N VAL A 37 15.82 9.81 -0.87
CA VAL A 37 15.63 9.30 -2.23
C VAL A 37 16.92 8.65 -2.70
N ARG A 38 16.81 7.37 -3.11
CA ARG A 38 17.91 6.57 -3.65
C ARG A 38 17.43 5.62 -4.73
N GLU A 39 18.33 4.99 -5.45
CA GLU A 39 17.98 3.89 -6.33
C GLU A 39 17.50 2.69 -5.50
N VAL A 40 16.31 2.19 -5.78
CA VAL A 40 15.64 1.12 -5.04
C VAL A 40 15.15 0.07 -6.03
N ASN A 41 15.39 -1.21 -5.74
CA ASN A 41 14.79 -2.31 -6.48
C ASN A 41 13.35 -2.54 -5.98
N LEU A 42 12.36 -2.41 -6.85
CA LEU A 42 10.94 -2.58 -6.48
C LEU A 42 10.63 -4.01 -6.00
N CYS A 43 11.31 -5.02 -6.54
CA CYS A 43 11.15 -6.41 -6.10
C CYS A 43 11.48 -6.56 -4.61
N ASP A 44 12.59 -5.97 -4.16
CA ASP A 44 13.03 -6.05 -2.76
C ASP A 44 12.03 -5.37 -1.81
N VAL A 45 11.47 -4.24 -2.23
CA VAL A 45 10.46 -3.51 -1.43
C VAL A 45 9.16 -4.29 -1.33
N VAL A 46 8.70 -4.90 -2.44
CA VAL A 46 7.52 -5.77 -2.46
C VAL A 46 7.71 -6.95 -1.53
N HIS A 47 8.84 -7.67 -1.62
CA HIS A 47 9.13 -8.79 -0.74
C HIS A 47 9.19 -8.37 0.74
N SER A 48 9.78 -7.21 1.03
CA SER A 48 9.82 -6.67 2.40
C SER A 48 8.42 -6.37 2.93
N ALA A 49 7.55 -5.77 2.12
CA ALA A 49 6.17 -5.49 2.52
C ALA A 49 5.33 -6.77 2.72
N ILE A 50 5.54 -7.79 1.87
CA ILE A 50 4.90 -9.10 2.05
C ILE A 50 5.37 -9.77 3.35
N ALA A 51 6.68 -9.69 3.64
CA ALA A 51 7.26 -10.24 4.86
C ALA A 51 6.69 -9.57 6.13
N ASP A 52 6.49 -8.24 6.11
CA ASP A 52 5.86 -7.50 7.21
C ASP A 52 4.44 -7.99 7.52
N ASN A 53 3.70 -8.37 6.49
CA ASN A 53 2.30 -8.79 6.60
C ASN A 53 2.12 -10.31 6.63
N LYS A 54 3.21 -11.09 6.70
CA LYS A 54 3.22 -12.55 6.56
C LYS A 54 2.20 -13.27 7.46
N TYR A 55 2.07 -12.83 8.70
CA TYR A 55 1.13 -13.44 9.66
C TYR A 55 -0.32 -13.25 9.21
N LEU A 56 -0.71 -12.02 8.89
CA LEU A 56 -2.08 -11.69 8.48
C LEU A 56 -2.44 -12.31 7.11
N LEU A 57 -1.49 -12.34 6.17
CA LEU A 57 -1.64 -13.00 4.87
C LEU A 57 -1.90 -14.50 5.02
N ARG A 58 -1.19 -15.17 5.92
CA ARG A 58 -1.42 -16.59 6.23
C ARG A 58 -2.76 -16.83 6.91
N GLN A 59 -3.12 -16.00 7.88
CA GLN A 59 -4.39 -16.09 8.59
C GLN A 59 -5.60 -15.94 7.66
N SER A 60 -5.50 -15.06 6.65
CA SER A 60 -6.53 -14.88 5.63
C SER A 60 -6.48 -15.91 4.50
N ASN A 61 -5.55 -16.88 4.52
CA ASN A 61 -5.28 -17.84 3.45
C ASN A 61 -5.06 -17.15 2.08
N MET A 62 -4.46 -15.96 2.07
CA MET A 62 -4.25 -15.18 0.86
C MET A 62 -3.15 -15.78 -0.02
N SER A 63 -3.49 -16.10 -1.26
CA SER A 63 -2.53 -16.52 -2.28
C SER A 63 -1.79 -15.30 -2.83
N ILE A 64 -0.46 -15.34 -2.84
CA ILE A 64 0.38 -14.27 -3.36
C ILE A 64 0.91 -14.68 -4.72
N GLN A 65 0.75 -13.79 -5.70
CA GLN A 65 1.29 -13.92 -7.05
C GLN A 65 2.17 -12.71 -7.33
N ILE A 66 3.38 -12.95 -7.82
CA ILE A 66 4.34 -11.90 -8.14
C ILE A 66 4.86 -12.17 -9.54
N ASP A 67 4.66 -11.21 -10.45
CA ASP A 67 5.30 -11.22 -11.76
C ASP A 67 6.78 -10.84 -11.65
N ASP A 68 7.48 -10.87 -12.79
CA ASP A 68 8.84 -10.34 -12.87
C ASP A 68 8.80 -8.81 -12.65
N ILE A 69 9.29 -8.37 -11.47
CA ILE A 69 9.35 -6.96 -11.04
C ILE A 69 10.80 -6.47 -11.01
N GLU A 70 11.72 -7.10 -11.74
CA GLU A 70 13.12 -6.68 -11.74
C GLU A 70 13.29 -5.29 -12.39
N THR A 71 12.97 -4.26 -11.61
CA THR A 71 13.10 -2.87 -12.05
C THR A 71 13.51 -1.97 -10.89
N LYS A 72 14.29 -0.93 -11.21
CA LYS A 72 14.78 0.05 -10.25
C LYS A 72 14.12 1.39 -10.46
N VAL A 73 13.85 2.09 -9.36
CA VAL A 73 13.26 3.42 -9.33
C VAL A 73 14.04 4.30 -8.34
N TYR A 74 14.01 5.61 -8.53
CA TYR A 74 14.53 6.56 -7.54
C TYR A 74 13.40 6.98 -6.60
N THR A 75 13.49 6.56 -5.33
CA THR A 75 12.47 6.81 -4.32
C THR A 75 13.02 6.61 -2.91
N ASP A 76 12.19 6.86 -1.91
CA ASP A 76 12.45 6.46 -0.53
C ASP A 76 11.80 5.11 -0.24
N GLU A 77 12.63 4.09 -0.05
CA GLU A 77 12.22 2.71 0.20
C GLU A 77 11.28 2.56 1.39
N LYS A 78 11.57 3.25 2.49
CA LYS A 78 10.79 3.21 3.73
C LYS A 78 9.36 3.68 3.49
N TRP A 79 9.19 4.75 2.72
CA TRP A 79 7.87 5.31 2.44
C TRP A 79 7.08 4.46 1.43
N VAL A 80 7.75 3.93 0.42
CA VAL A 80 7.09 2.99 -0.53
C VAL A 80 6.67 1.71 0.20
N ARG A 81 7.52 1.15 1.07
CA ARG A 81 7.19 0.00 1.92
C ARG A 81 5.96 0.28 2.81
N PHE A 82 5.89 1.47 3.41
CA PHE A 82 4.70 1.88 4.17
C PHE A 82 3.43 1.91 3.30
N ILE A 83 3.51 2.50 2.09
CA ILE A 83 2.38 2.55 1.15
C ILE A 83 1.91 1.13 0.80
N LEU A 84 2.85 0.23 0.48
CA LEU A 84 2.54 -1.17 0.19
C LEU A 84 1.88 -1.87 1.38
N ASN A 85 2.35 -1.66 2.60
CA ASN A 85 1.75 -2.20 3.81
C ASN A 85 0.30 -1.74 4.00
N GLN A 86 -0.02 -0.48 3.71
CA GLN A 86 -1.40 0.02 3.76
C GLN A 86 -2.30 -0.65 2.69
N ILE A 87 -1.78 -0.85 1.48
CA ILE A 87 -2.51 -1.50 0.38
C ILE A 87 -2.75 -2.97 0.70
N ILE A 88 -1.72 -3.71 1.14
CA ILE A 88 -1.81 -5.11 1.57
C ILE A 88 -2.81 -5.26 2.72
N GLY A 89 -2.76 -4.37 3.72
CA GLY A 89 -3.70 -4.36 4.83
C GLY A 89 -5.15 -4.18 4.38
N ASN A 90 -5.39 -3.34 3.37
CA ASN A 90 -6.72 -3.19 2.76
C ASN A 90 -7.15 -4.46 2.01
N ALA A 91 -6.27 -5.08 1.22
CA ALA A 91 -6.56 -6.34 0.53
C ALA A 91 -6.93 -7.46 1.52
N ILE A 92 -6.19 -7.58 2.63
CA ILE A 92 -6.50 -8.52 3.71
C ILE A 92 -7.86 -8.20 4.34
N LYS A 93 -8.16 -6.94 4.60
CA LYS A 93 -9.39 -6.51 5.26
C LYS A 93 -10.64 -6.76 4.42
N TYR A 94 -10.55 -6.57 3.11
CA TYR A 94 -11.68 -6.60 2.18
C TYR A 94 -11.64 -7.80 1.23
N HIS A 95 -11.01 -8.90 1.66
CA HIS A 95 -10.82 -10.09 0.85
C HIS A 95 -12.11 -10.86 0.55
N ALA A 96 -12.09 -11.67 -0.51
CA ALA A 96 -13.09 -12.69 -0.86
C ALA A 96 -12.79 -14.03 -0.16
N GLU A 97 -13.61 -15.06 -0.40
CA GLU A 97 -13.45 -16.41 0.20
C GLU A 97 -12.15 -17.10 -0.24
N GLN A 98 -11.71 -16.89 -1.48
CA GLN A 98 -10.45 -17.40 -2.01
C GLN A 98 -9.57 -16.20 -2.41
N PRO A 99 -8.90 -15.56 -1.43
CA PRO A 99 -8.23 -14.30 -1.68
C PRO A 99 -6.93 -14.49 -2.45
N ILE A 100 -6.76 -13.64 -3.45
CA ILE A 100 -5.56 -13.53 -4.27
C ILE A 100 -5.07 -12.09 -4.21
N LEU A 101 -3.77 -11.91 -4.00
CA LEU A 101 -3.09 -10.63 -4.10
C LEU A 101 -1.96 -10.77 -5.12
N HIS A 102 -2.03 -9.99 -6.17
CA HIS A 102 -1.13 -10.03 -7.31
C HIS A 102 -0.32 -8.74 -7.39
N PHE A 103 0.99 -8.87 -7.58
CA PHE A 103 1.92 -7.78 -7.83
C PHE A 103 2.50 -7.91 -9.23
N GLY A 104 2.41 -6.86 -10.02
CA GLY A 104 2.99 -6.80 -11.35
C GLY A 104 3.64 -5.44 -11.62
N ALA A 105 4.63 -5.41 -12.49
CA ALA A 105 5.24 -4.16 -12.93
C ALA A 105 5.24 -4.07 -14.46
N THR A 106 4.95 -2.86 -14.95
CA THR A 106 5.06 -2.53 -16.37
C THR A 106 6.00 -1.36 -16.54
N LYS A 107 7.00 -1.51 -17.40
CA LYS A 107 7.97 -0.46 -17.73
C LYS A 107 7.72 0.04 -19.14
N THR A 108 7.64 1.35 -19.28
CA THR A 108 7.65 2.08 -20.57
C THR A 108 8.88 2.98 -20.63
N ASN A 109 9.03 3.76 -21.72
CA ASN A 109 10.19 4.67 -21.87
C ASN A 109 10.19 5.81 -20.85
N ASP A 110 9.03 6.20 -20.32
CA ASP A 110 8.83 7.39 -19.49
C ASP A 110 8.42 7.07 -18.05
N LYS A 111 7.95 5.85 -17.77
CA LYS A 111 7.43 5.48 -16.46
C LYS A 111 7.52 3.99 -16.17
N ILE A 112 7.52 3.69 -14.86
CA ILE A 112 7.33 2.37 -14.31
C ILE A 112 6.02 2.37 -13.52
N VAL A 113 5.16 1.39 -13.76
CA VAL A 113 3.89 1.23 -13.05
C VAL A 113 3.95 -0.06 -12.25
N LEU A 114 3.94 0.05 -10.92
CA LEU A 114 3.76 -1.09 -10.02
C LEU A 114 2.28 -1.21 -9.69
N SER A 115 1.67 -2.32 -10.08
CA SER A 115 0.25 -2.62 -9.84
C SER A 115 0.09 -3.67 -8.75
N ILE A 116 -0.78 -3.39 -7.79
CA ILE A 116 -1.17 -4.29 -6.70
C ILE A 116 -2.66 -4.55 -6.86
N SER A 117 -3.01 -5.80 -7.20
CA SER A 117 -4.38 -6.19 -7.52
C SER A 117 -4.88 -7.26 -6.58
N ASP A 118 -6.05 -7.07 -6.00
CA ASP A 118 -6.77 -8.07 -5.21
C ASP A 118 -8.06 -8.51 -5.93
N ASN A 119 -8.56 -9.69 -5.59
CA ASN A 119 -9.86 -10.20 -6.05
C ASN A 119 -10.97 -10.05 -5.00
N GLY A 120 -10.84 -9.09 -4.10
CA GLY A 120 -11.75 -8.85 -2.98
C GLY A 120 -13.12 -8.34 -3.39
N ILE A 121 -13.82 -7.74 -2.42
CA ILE A 121 -15.20 -7.25 -2.64
C ILE A 121 -15.30 -6.04 -3.56
N GLY A 122 -14.15 -5.43 -3.91
CA GLY A 122 -14.09 -4.24 -4.76
C GLY A 122 -14.54 -2.94 -4.06
N ILE A 123 -14.52 -1.86 -4.84
CA ILE A 123 -14.91 -0.52 -4.40
C ILE A 123 -16.07 -0.04 -5.28
N PRO A 124 -17.21 0.39 -4.69
CA PRO A 124 -18.31 0.97 -5.47
C PRO A 124 -17.84 2.16 -6.33
N LYS A 125 -18.37 2.28 -7.55
CA LYS A 125 -18.01 3.38 -8.47
C LYS A 125 -18.25 4.77 -7.87
N SER A 126 -19.25 4.90 -7.00
CA SER A 126 -19.54 6.14 -6.25
C SER A 126 -18.46 6.52 -5.25
N ASP A 127 -17.76 5.53 -4.72
CA ASP A 127 -16.75 5.71 -3.67
C ASP A 127 -15.35 5.94 -4.24
N LEU A 128 -15.04 5.37 -5.43
CA LEU A 128 -13.72 5.45 -6.07
C LEU A 128 -13.09 6.85 -6.10
N PRO A 129 -13.82 7.94 -6.47
CA PRO A 129 -13.23 9.27 -6.49
C PRO A 129 -12.79 9.80 -5.11
N ARG A 130 -13.32 9.19 -4.05
CA ARG A 130 -13.19 9.67 -2.67
C ARG A 130 -12.30 8.84 -1.77
N ILE A 131 -11.83 7.67 -2.24
CA ILE A 131 -11.07 6.72 -1.39
C ILE A 131 -9.77 7.30 -0.82
N PHE A 132 -9.25 8.36 -1.44
CA PHE A 132 -8.06 9.08 -0.99
C PHE A 132 -8.36 10.32 -0.14
N GLU A 133 -9.64 10.61 0.14
CA GLU A 133 -10.04 11.71 1.03
C GLU A 133 -9.78 11.34 2.50
N LYS A 134 -9.39 12.33 3.30
CA LYS A 134 -9.15 12.16 4.75
C LYS A 134 -10.41 11.70 5.47
N GLY A 135 -10.32 10.57 6.16
CA GLY A 135 -11.42 10.04 6.98
C GLY A 135 -12.54 9.36 6.17
N PHE A 136 -12.38 9.19 4.85
CA PHE A 136 -13.37 8.49 4.04
C PHE A 136 -13.28 6.97 4.23
N THR A 137 -14.37 6.34 4.62
CA THR A 137 -14.43 4.89 4.90
C THR A 137 -15.28 4.09 3.91
N GLY A 138 -16.00 4.74 2.99
CA GLY A 138 -16.88 4.11 2.02
C GLY A 138 -18.01 3.28 2.65
N GLN A 139 -18.82 2.66 1.82
CA GLN A 139 -19.91 1.78 2.27
C GLN A 139 -19.36 0.53 2.97
N ASN A 140 -18.33 -0.09 2.40
CA ASN A 140 -17.71 -1.31 2.91
C ASN A 140 -16.99 -1.11 4.26
N GLY A 141 -16.52 0.10 4.54
CA GLY A 141 -15.84 0.43 5.80
C GLY A 141 -16.77 0.72 6.98
N ARG A 142 -18.05 1.00 6.72
CA ARG A 142 -19.07 1.30 7.75
C ARG A 142 -19.72 0.05 8.33
N THR A 143 -19.66 -1.08 7.62
CA THR A 143 -20.28 -2.35 8.03
C THR A 143 -19.33 -3.21 8.87
N GLY A 144 -19.02 -2.77 10.11
CA GLY A 144 -18.44 -3.64 11.15
C GLY A 144 -16.92 -3.86 11.12
N LYS A 145 -16.19 -3.30 10.16
CA LYS A 145 -14.72 -3.35 10.14
C LYS A 145 -14.18 -1.96 10.50
N ASN A 146 -13.60 -1.81 11.69
CA ASN A 146 -13.01 -0.55 12.17
C ASN A 146 -12.05 0.06 11.14
N SER A 147 -12.53 1.04 10.38
CA SER A 147 -11.76 1.77 9.36
C SER A 147 -11.61 3.22 9.80
N THR A 148 -10.39 3.72 9.87
CA THR A 148 -10.13 5.14 10.21
C THR A 148 -10.28 6.06 9.00
N GLY A 149 -10.25 5.52 7.76
CA GLY A 149 -10.20 6.30 6.52
C GLY A 149 -8.91 7.11 6.35
N ILE A 150 -7.86 6.77 7.10
CA ILE A 150 -6.58 7.51 7.09
C ILE A 150 -5.54 6.82 6.21
N GLY A 151 -5.58 5.49 6.07
CA GLY A 151 -4.53 4.72 5.38
C GLY A 151 -4.29 5.16 3.94
N LEU A 152 -5.31 5.09 3.07
CA LEU A 152 -5.18 5.50 1.65
C LEU A 152 -4.96 7.01 1.48
N TYR A 153 -5.51 7.84 2.38
CA TYR A 153 -5.20 9.26 2.42
C TYR A 153 -3.71 9.51 2.66
N LEU A 154 -3.08 8.79 3.61
CA LEU A 154 -1.64 8.89 3.85
C LEU A 154 -0.84 8.41 2.65
N CYS A 155 -1.25 7.31 2.02
CA CYS A 155 -0.64 6.84 0.78
C CYS A 155 -0.63 7.95 -0.29
N LYS A 156 -1.76 8.62 -0.51
CA LYS A 156 -1.86 9.72 -1.47
C LYS A 156 -0.91 10.86 -1.13
N ARG A 157 -0.91 11.32 0.12
CA ARG A 157 0.00 12.39 0.57
C ARG A 157 1.47 12.05 0.38
N LEU A 158 1.86 10.81 0.71
CA LEU A 158 3.24 10.35 0.54
C LEU A 158 3.63 10.24 -0.93
N CYS A 159 2.74 9.69 -1.76
CA CYS A 159 2.95 9.64 -3.19
C CYS A 159 3.14 11.04 -3.79
N ASP A 160 2.30 12.01 -3.42
CA ASP A 160 2.41 13.40 -3.89
C ASP A 160 3.75 14.02 -3.49
N LYS A 161 4.23 13.77 -2.28
CA LYS A 161 5.53 14.26 -1.81
C LYS A 161 6.72 13.61 -2.50
N LEU A 162 6.61 12.33 -2.87
CA LEU A 162 7.66 11.57 -3.56
C LEU A 162 7.60 11.71 -5.08
N GLY A 163 6.64 12.47 -5.63
CA GLY A 163 6.43 12.55 -7.07
C GLY A 163 5.93 11.26 -7.70
N ILE A 164 5.29 10.38 -6.91
CA ILE A 164 4.73 9.12 -7.36
C ILE A 164 3.25 9.31 -7.71
N GLY A 165 2.84 8.93 -8.91
CA GLY A 165 1.43 8.87 -9.25
C GLY A 165 0.74 7.74 -8.48
N LEU A 166 -0.48 7.99 -7.97
CA LEU A 166 -1.30 6.98 -7.30
C LEU A 166 -2.67 6.94 -7.93
N THR A 167 -3.07 5.76 -8.43
CA THR A 167 -4.38 5.53 -9.03
C THR A 167 -5.04 4.29 -8.46
N ALA A 168 -6.36 4.23 -8.54
CA ALA A 168 -7.15 3.08 -8.15
C ALA A 168 -8.16 2.75 -9.26
N TYR A 169 -8.32 1.46 -9.51
CA TYR A 169 -9.33 0.91 -10.39
C TYR A 169 -10.05 -0.21 -9.68
N SER A 170 -11.36 -0.26 -9.81
CA SER A 170 -12.18 -1.37 -9.30
C SER A 170 -13.41 -1.51 -10.19
N GLU A 171 -13.65 -2.72 -10.69
CA GLU A 171 -14.81 -3.04 -11.50
C GLU A 171 -15.40 -4.37 -11.03
N ASN A 172 -16.71 -4.36 -10.70
CA ASN A 172 -17.50 -5.49 -10.21
C ASN A 172 -16.95 -6.18 -8.95
N ARG A 173 -15.74 -6.72 -9.00
CA ARG A 173 -15.00 -7.34 -7.89
C ARG A 173 -13.51 -7.06 -8.03
N GLY A 174 -12.83 -7.02 -6.89
CA GLY A 174 -11.40 -6.74 -6.84
C GLY A 174 -11.05 -5.27 -6.99
N THR A 175 -9.85 -4.94 -6.58
CA THR A 175 -9.28 -3.59 -6.65
C THR A 175 -7.86 -3.66 -7.15
N THR A 176 -7.48 -2.75 -8.03
CA THR A 176 -6.10 -2.52 -8.44
C THR A 176 -5.67 -1.14 -8.01
N ILE A 177 -4.62 -1.06 -7.21
CA ILE A 177 -3.92 0.18 -6.87
C ILE A 177 -2.61 0.21 -7.66
N SER A 178 -2.33 1.33 -8.33
CA SER A 178 -1.12 1.49 -9.13
C SER A 178 -0.27 2.65 -8.64
N LEU A 179 1.01 2.38 -8.41
CA LEU A 179 2.06 3.37 -8.14
C LEU A 179 2.82 3.65 -9.44
N ILE A 180 2.87 4.91 -9.84
CA ILE A 180 3.45 5.35 -11.12
C ILE A 180 4.71 6.16 -10.83
N PHE A 181 5.87 5.59 -11.15
CA PHE A 181 7.17 6.23 -11.01
C PHE A 181 7.58 6.83 -12.35
N GLN A 182 7.89 8.12 -12.38
CA GLN A 182 8.39 8.77 -13.58
C GLN A 182 9.87 8.42 -13.78
N MET A 183 10.24 8.05 -15.00
CA MET A 183 11.62 7.87 -15.41
C MET A 183 12.14 9.16 -16.00
N ASN A 184 12.52 10.12 -15.14
CA ASN A 184 13.10 11.37 -15.60
C ASN A 184 14.60 11.21 -15.79
N ASP A 185 15.13 11.51 -16.99
CA ASP A 185 16.56 11.60 -17.28
C ASP A 185 17.27 12.72 -16.49
N PHE A 186 16.53 13.50 -15.71
CA PHE A 186 17.02 14.66 -14.96
C PHE A 186 17.75 14.33 -13.65
N ILE A 187 17.74 13.07 -13.18
CA ILE A 187 18.43 12.71 -11.92
C ILE A 187 19.92 12.37 -12.16
N ILE A 188 20.38 12.33 -13.41
CA ILE A 188 21.81 12.10 -13.73
C ILE A 188 22.67 13.36 -13.52
N GLY A 189 22.09 14.50 -13.17
CA GLY A 189 22.75 15.81 -13.08
C GLY A 189 23.27 16.24 -11.71
N VAL A 190 23.21 15.42 -10.65
CA VAL A 190 23.77 15.78 -9.33
C VAL A 190 24.97 14.92 -9.01
N GLN A 191 26.01 15.02 -9.80
CA GLN A 191 27.40 14.76 -9.46
C GLN A 191 28.21 15.93 -10.00
N GLY A 192 28.45 16.93 -9.15
CA GLY A 192 29.32 18.02 -9.34
C GLY A 192 29.68 18.62 -7.99
#